data_a620c6068fe0791410317cf6a9fbd281
#
_entry.id   a620c6068fe0791410317cf6a9fbd281
#
_cell.length_a   1.000
_cell.length_b   1.000
_cell.length_c   1.000
_cell.angle_alpha   90.00
_cell.angle_beta   90.00
_cell.angle_gamma   90.00
#
_symmetry.space_group_name_H-M   'P 1'
#
loop_
_entity.id
_entity.type
_entity.pdbx_description
1 polymer ?
#
loop_
_entity_poly.entity_id
_entity_poly.type
_entity_poly.pdbx_seq_one_letter_code
_entity_poly.pdbx_strand_id
1 'polypeptide(L)'
;MGSFPYPLFRAPLNILCLALWLVLVVIAYRKGADFGFAKVMLSRGATWLSLLVMAGVGIALGVERIPSSSAWFVVVGLLFVLTHLTFVILRGWRNNGGVRWRFVLTHVGLWLALGAGLWGAPDREALRLAVDNVATNEAYTLEGAIRRLPYEVALRELVVERNESGLATNYEAVVDVAGEVVELRVNHPYNLSFGEKLYLVSVSERGDYAVLEAVSEPWQWFSALGIVMLIAGALLLFLCGPRRTNNGV
;
A
#
# COMPACT_ATOMS: atom_id res chain seq x y z
N MET A 1 13.02 12.68 -14.70
CA MET A 1 11.52 12.77 -14.72
C MET A 1 11.06 13.23 -13.36
N GLY A 2 10.17 14.23 -13.29
CA GLY A 2 9.69 14.77 -12.02
C GLY A 2 8.86 13.74 -11.23
N SER A 3 8.78 13.93 -9.91
CA SER A 3 7.90 13.16 -9.03
C SER A 3 6.44 13.62 -9.20
N PHE A 4 5.51 12.68 -9.06
CA PHE A 4 4.09 12.99 -8.99
C PHE A 4 3.80 13.79 -7.71
N PRO A 5 3.04 14.88 -7.77
CA PRO A 5 2.83 15.77 -6.63
C PRO A 5 1.78 15.19 -5.65
N TYR A 6 2.07 14.07 -5.02
CA TYR A 6 1.18 13.40 -4.06
C TYR A 6 0.60 14.31 -2.97
N PRO A 7 1.36 15.27 -2.39
CA PRO A 7 0.80 16.13 -1.35
C PRO A 7 -0.42 16.94 -1.79
N LEU A 8 -0.59 17.21 -3.10
CA LEU A 8 -1.76 17.89 -3.63
C LEU A 8 -3.00 16.99 -3.72
N PHE A 9 -2.81 15.66 -3.67
CA PHE A 9 -3.87 14.67 -3.83
C PHE A 9 -4.24 13.94 -2.55
N ARG A 10 -3.96 14.52 -1.37
CA ARG A 10 -4.38 13.97 -0.08
C ARG A 10 -5.91 13.97 0.06
N ALA A 11 -6.42 13.14 0.97
CA ALA A 11 -7.84 13.12 1.30
C ALA A 11 -8.34 14.54 1.69
N PRO A 12 -9.52 14.96 1.18
CA PRO A 12 -10.53 14.15 0.47
C PRO A 12 -10.36 14.13 -1.06
N LEU A 13 -9.36 14.81 -1.64
CA LEU A 13 -9.24 14.98 -3.09
C LEU A 13 -8.98 13.66 -3.82
N ASN A 14 -8.12 12.79 -3.29
CA ASN A 14 -7.88 11.46 -3.86
C ASN A 14 -9.15 10.61 -3.92
N ILE A 15 -10.01 10.66 -2.89
CA ILE A 15 -11.28 9.94 -2.84
C ILE A 15 -12.23 10.48 -3.91
N LEU A 16 -12.31 11.80 -4.08
CA LEU A 16 -13.12 12.43 -5.13
C LEU A 16 -12.61 12.06 -6.53
N CYS A 17 -11.29 12.09 -6.74
CA CYS A 17 -10.67 11.68 -7.99
C CYS A 17 -10.92 10.20 -8.29
N LEU A 18 -10.81 9.31 -7.30
CA LEU A 18 -11.15 7.89 -7.42
C LEU A 18 -12.62 7.71 -7.82
N ALA A 19 -13.55 8.38 -7.14
CA ALA A 19 -14.97 8.29 -7.44
C ALA A 19 -15.28 8.78 -8.87
N LEU A 20 -14.74 9.92 -9.26
CA LEU A 20 -14.91 10.47 -10.61
C LEU A 20 -14.33 9.51 -11.66
N TRP A 21 -13.11 9.00 -11.45
CA TRP A 21 -12.47 8.05 -12.34
C TRP A 21 -13.30 6.77 -12.50
N LEU A 22 -13.82 6.20 -11.41
CA LEU A 22 -14.71 5.03 -11.45
C LEU A 22 -15.97 5.30 -12.27
N VAL A 23 -16.61 6.46 -12.07
CA VAL A 23 -17.80 6.86 -12.84
C VAL A 23 -17.46 6.94 -14.34
N LEU A 24 -16.36 7.58 -14.72
CA LEU A 24 -15.93 7.69 -16.10
C LEU A 24 -15.64 6.33 -16.75
N VAL A 25 -14.97 5.43 -16.03
CA VAL A 25 -14.67 4.07 -16.48
C VAL A 25 -15.97 3.26 -16.68
N VAL A 26 -16.93 3.35 -15.75
CA VAL A 26 -18.24 2.68 -15.88
C VAL A 26 -19.05 3.23 -17.05
N ILE A 27 -19.05 4.55 -17.26
CA ILE A 27 -19.70 5.17 -18.43
C ILE A 27 -19.06 4.67 -19.72
N ALA A 28 -17.73 4.68 -19.80
CA ALA A 28 -16.99 4.18 -20.95
C ALA A 28 -17.29 2.70 -21.24
N TYR A 29 -17.37 1.87 -20.20
CA TYR A 29 -17.75 0.47 -20.31
C TYR A 29 -19.19 0.30 -20.84
N ARG A 30 -20.15 1.09 -20.32
CA ARG A 30 -21.56 1.01 -20.73
C ARG A 30 -21.80 1.47 -22.16
N LYS A 31 -21.01 2.41 -22.68
CA LYS A 31 -21.05 2.81 -24.09
C LYS A 31 -20.59 1.68 -25.05
N GLY A 32 -19.93 0.65 -24.53
CA GLY A 32 -19.66 -0.61 -25.22
C GLY A 32 -18.79 -0.49 -26.45
N ALA A 33 -19.11 -1.34 -27.45
CA ALA A 33 -18.32 -1.47 -28.67
C ALA A 33 -18.31 -0.23 -29.58
N ASP A 34 -19.29 0.65 -29.42
CA ASP A 34 -19.36 1.92 -30.18
C ASP A 34 -18.28 2.92 -29.72
N PHE A 35 -17.74 2.69 -28.52
CA PHE A 35 -16.64 3.48 -27.99
C PHE A 35 -15.31 2.70 -28.14
N GLY A 36 -14.48 3.12 -29.10
CA GLY A 36 -13.22 2.44 -29.45
C GLY A 36 -12.30 2.13 -28.28
N PHE A 37 -12.32 2.98 -27.22
CA PHE A 37 -11.56 2.79 -26.00
C PHE A 37 -11.98 1.51 -25.23
N ALA A 38 -13.28 1.24 -25.11
CA ALA A 38 -13.78 0.03 -24.45
C ALA A 38 -13.32 -1.24 -25.19
N LYS A 39 -13.35 -1.20 -26.54
CA LYS A 39 -12.86 -2.30 -27.37
C LYS A 39 -11.37 -2.57 -27.13
N VAL A 40 -10.56 -1.52 -27.05
CA VAL A 40 -9.12 -1.63 -26.75
C VAL A 40 -8.92 -2.21 -25.35
N MET A 41 -9.59 -1.66 -24.32
CA MET A 41 -9.46 -2.13 -22.93
C MET A 41 -9.90 -3.58 -22.73
N LEU A 42 -10.82 -4.11 -23.51
CA LEU A 42 -11.28 -5.50 -23.46
C LEU A 42 -10.50 -6.45 -24.38
N SER A 43 -9.50 -5.96 -25.09
CA SER A 43 -8.68 -6.75 -26.00
C SER A 43 -7.66 -7.62 -25.28
N ARG A 44 -7.22 -8.71 -25.93
CA ARG A 44 -6.10 -9.53 -25.45
C ARG A 44 -4.79 -8.72 -25.36
N GLY A 45 -4.60 -7.77 -26.28
CA GLY A 45 -3.44 -6.87 -26.28
C GLY A 45 -3.36 -6.02 -25.02
N ALA A 46 -4.48 -5.47 -24.53
CA ALA A 46 -4.52 -4.72 -23.28
C ALA A 46 -4.15 -5.60 -22.08
N THR A 47 -4.55 -6.88 -22.07
CA THR A 47 -4.16 -7.83 -21.01
C THR A 47 -2.65 -8.05 -21.00
N TRP A 48 -2.03 -8.34 -22.15
CA TRP A 48 -0.58 -8.51 -22.23
C TRP A 48 0.17 -7.24 -21.85
N LEU A 49 -0.31 -6.09 -22.32
CA LEU A 49 0.29 -4.81 -21.97
C LEU A 49 0.18 -4.54 -20.45
N SER A 50 -0.96 -4.86 -19.84
CA SER A 50 -1.12 -4.70 -18.37
C SER A 50 -0.15 -5.59 -17.59
N LEU A 51 0.08 -6.82 -18.03
CA LEU A 51 1.06 -7.72 -17.41
C LEU A 51 2.49 -7.18 -17.56
N LEU A 52 2.85 -6.68 -18.74
CA LEU A 52 4.16 -6.06 -18.99
C LEU A 52 4.37 -4.80 -18.15
N VAL A 53 3.33 -3.95 -18.06
CA VAL A 53 3.38 -2.74 -17.22
C VAL A 53 3.53 -3.12 -15.76
N MET A 54 2.79 -4.12 -15.26
CA MET A 54 2.92 -4.61 -13.88
C MET A 54 4.32 -5.15 -13.59
N ALA A 55 4.89 -5.94 -14.51
CA ALA A 55 6.25 -6.43 -14.37
C ALA A 55 7.26 -5.26 -14.37
N GLY A 56 7.12 -4.30 -15.28
CA GLY A 56 7.97 -3.12 -15.37
C GLY A 56 7.89 -2.25 -14.12
N VAL A 57 6.68 -1.99 -13.61
CA VAL A 57 6.47 -1.24 -12.36
C VAL A 57 7.06 -2.01 -11.17
N GLY A 58 6.84 -3.32 -11.09
CA GLY A 58 7.41 -4.15 -10.03
C GLY A 58 8.95 -4.14 -10.01
N ILE A 59 9.58 -4.27 -11.18
CA ILE A 59 11.03 -4.16 -11.31
C ILE A 59 11.51 -2.75 -10.92
N ALA A 60 10.81 -1.71 -11.41
CA ALA A 60 11.17 -0.32 -11.13
C ALA A 60 11.11 0.00 -9.62
N LEU A 61 10.10 -0.52 -8.92
CA LEU A 61 9.97 -0.35 -7.47
C LEU A 61 10.95 -1.21 -6.67
N GLY A 62 11.36 -2.38 -7.21
CA GLY A 62 12.33 -3.27 -6.58
C GLY A 62 13.80 -2.86 -6.76
N VAL A 63 14.09 -1.97 -7.71
CA VAL A 63 15.44 -1.43 -7.93
C VAL A 63 15.57 -0.11 -7.18
N GLU A 64 16.33 -0.09 -6.09
CA GLU A 64 16.50 1.07 -5.20
C GLU A 64 17.00 2.37 -5.88
N ARG A 65 17.49 2.28 -7.12
CA ARG A 65 17.96 3.43 -7.91
C ARG A 65 16.84 4.29 -8.51
N ILE A 66 15.61 3.80 -8.51
CA ILE A 66 14.46 4.57 -9.03
C ILE A 66 13.72 5.15 -7.84
N PRO A 67 13.75 6.50 -7.67
CA PRO A 67 13.04 7.09 -6.54
C PRO A 67 11.55 6.78 -6.67
N SER A 68 11.11 5.93 -5.78
CA SER A 68 9.77 5.76 -5.23
C SER A 68 8.58 5.62 -6.18
N SER A 69 7.54 5.07 -5.62
CA SER A 69 6.14 5.06 -6.07
C SER A 69 5.62 6.39 -6.65
N SER A 70 6.31 7.50 -6.43
CA SER A 70 5.96 8.84 -6.93
C SER A 70 6.38 9.12 -8.38
N ALA A 71 7.07 8.23 -9.07
CA ALA A 71 7.41 8.47 -10.46
C ALA A 71 6.16 8.44 -11.36
N TRP A 72 6.03 9.43 -12.25
CA TRP A 72 4.88 9.56 -13.16
C TRP A 72 4.55 8.28 -13.93
N PHE A 73 5.56 7.54 -14.38
CA PHE A 73 5.34 6.30 -15.12
C PHE A 73 4.70 5.20 -14.26
N VAL A 74 4.97 5.16 -12.94
CA VAL A 74 4.34 4.24 -11.99
C VAL A 74 2.86 4.59 -11.84
N VAL A 75 2.55 5.86 -11.61
CA VAL A 75 1.16 6.35 -11.46
C VAL A 75 0.35 6.08 -12.72
N VAL A 76 0.87 6.46 -13.89
CA VAL A 76 0.19 6.26 -15.18
C VAL A 76 0.05 4.76 -15.49
N GLY A 77 1.10 3.97 -15.24
CA GLY A 77 1.08 2.52 -15.43
C GLY A 77 0.02 1.84 -14.55
N LEU A 78 -0.03 2.18 -13.27
CA LEU A 78 -1.04 1.64 -12.35
C LEU A 78 -2.46 2.10 -12.71
N LEU A 79 -2.66 3.35 -13.12
CA LEU A 79 -3.96 3.83 -13.63
C LEU A 79 -4.42 3.03 -14.85
N PHE A 80 -3.51 2.75 -15.79
CA PHE A 80 -3.82 1.93 -16.96
C PHE A 80 -4.23 0.51 -16.54
N VAL A 81 -3.45 -0.13 -15.65
CA VAL A 81 -3.74 -1.49 -15.15
C VAL A 81 -5.07 -1.53 -14.42
N LEU A 82 -5.33 -0.57 -13.52
CA LEU A 82 -6.60 -0.49 -12.77
C LEU A 82 -7.78 -0.25 -13.70
N THR A 83 -7.62 0.58 -14.75
CA THR A 83 -8.64 0.80 -15.76
C THR A 83 -8.96 -0.49 -16.51
N HIS A 84 -7.94 -1.18 -17.04
CA HIS A 84 -8.10 -2.48 -17.69
C HIS A 84 -8.77 -3.50 -16.77
N LEU A 85 -8.29 -3.62 -15.54
CA LEU A 85 -8.82 -4.56 -14.54
C LEU A 85 -10.29 -4.25 -14.19
N THR A 86 -10.67 -2.97 -14.10
CA THR A 86 -12.08 -2.58 -13.89
C THR A 86 -12.96 -3.05 -15.06
N PHE A 87 -12.52 -2.89 -16.32
CA PHE A 87 -13.23 -3.41 -17.48
C PHE A 87 -13.37 -4.94 -17.45
N VAL A 88 -12.30 -5.63 -17.06
CA VAL A 88 -12.30 -7.11 -16.92
C VAL A 88 -13.28 -7.55 -15.84
N ILE A 89 -13.30 -6.87 -14.68
CA ILE A 89 -14.25 -7.16 -13.59
C ILE A 89 -15.68 -6.94 -14.04
N LEU A 90 -15.99 -5.78 -14.63
CA LEU A 90 -17.34 -5.45 -15.12
C LEU A 90 -17.86 -6.45 -16.14
N ARG A 91 -16.98 -6.99 -17.00
CA ARG A 91 -17.34 -8.01 -17.99
C ARG A 91 -17.50 -9.40 -17.40
N GLY A 92 -16.67 -9.76 -16.41
CA GLY A 92 -16.43 -11.13 -15.99
C GLY A 92 -17.09 -11.58 -14.70
N TRP A 93 -17.64 -10.68 -13.89
CA TRP A 93 -18.11 -10.99 -12.53
C TRP A 93 -19.33 -11.92 -12.46
N ARG A 94 -20.17 -11.96 -13.53
CA ARG A 94 -21.36 -12.81 -13.63
C ARG A 94 -21.37 -13.61 -14.93
N ASN A 95 -22.07 -14.73 -14.88
CA ASN A 95 -22.49 -15.50 -16.06
C ASN A 95 -23.92 -16.01 -15.84
N ASN A 96 -24.46 -16.81 -16.77
CA ASN A 96 -25.80 -17.39 -16.67
C ASN A 96 -26.02 -18.26 -15.42
N GLY A 97 -24.97 -18.71 -14.76
CA GLY A 97 -25.00 -19.48 -13.50
C GLY A 97 -24.81 -18.62 -12.24
N GLY A 98 -24.82 -17.29 -12.33
CA GLY A 98 -24.68 -16.38 -11.18
C GLY A 98 -23.29 -15.77 -11.03
N VAL A 99 -22.93 -15.39 -9.80
CA VAL A 99 -21.66 -14.73 -9.48
C VAL A 99 -20.49 -15.70 -9.57
N ARG A 100 -19.45 -15.30 -10.26
CA ARG A 100 -18.22 -16.09 -10.43
C ARG A 100 -17.23 -15.79 -9.28
N TRP A 101 -17.49 -16.32 -8.09
CA TRP A 101 -16.76 -15.98 -6.88
C TRP A 101 -15.23 -16.08 -6.98
N ARG A 102 -14.70 -17.12 -7.61
CA ARG A 102 -13.25 -17.26 -7.82
C ARG A 102 -12.67 -16.11 -8.63
N PHE A 103 -13.39 -15.76 -9.69
CA PHE A 103 -13.02 -14.63 -10.54
C PHE A 103 -13.11 -13.31 -9.76
N VAL A 104 -14.18 -13.10 -9.01
CA VAL A 104 -14.40 -11.89 -8.20
C VAL A 104 -13.30 -11.76 -7.15
N LEU A 105 -13.03 -12.81 -6.38
CA LEU A 105 -12.02 -12.78 -5.32
C LEU A 105 -10.63 -12.44 -5.87
N THR A 106 -10.21 -13.06 -6.99
CA THR A 106 -8.89 -12.78 -7.55
C THR A 106 -8.79 -11.41 -8.18
N HIS A 107 -9.78 -10.98 -8.98
CA HIS A 107 -9.68 -9.72 -9.74
C HIS A 107 -10.03 -8.50 -8.88
N VAL A 108 -11.06 -8.59 -8.03
CA VAL A 108 -11.39 -7.51 -7.09
C VAL A 108 -10.33 -7.41 -5.99
N GLY A 109 -9.81 -8.54 -5.52
CA GLY A 109 -8.70 -8.56 -4.57
C GLY A 109 -7.46 -7.86 -5.12
N LEU A 110 -7.08 -8.16 -6.36
CA LEU A 110 -5.97 -7.49 -7.05
C LEU A 110 -6.25 -5.99 -7.22
N TRP A 111 -7.48 -5.65 -7.63
CA TRP A 111 -7.90 -4.26 -7.79
C TRP A 111 -7.80 -3.48 -6.47
N LEU A 112 -8.26 -4.05 -5.36
CA LEU A 112 -8.19 -3.42 -4.04
C LEU A 112 -6.74 -3.22 -3.58
N ALA A 113 -5.89 -4.25 -3.73
CA ALA A 113 -4.50 -4.15 -3.33
C ALA A 113 -3.74 -3.08 -4.12
N LEU A 114 -3.86 -3.06 -5.45
CA LEU A 114 -3.21 -2.07 -6.31
C LEU A 114 -3.86 -0.68 -6.18
N GLY A 115 -5.19 -0.64 -6.06
CA GLY A 115 -5.95 0.61 -5.90
C GLY A 115 -5.61 1.31 -4.60
N ALA A 116 -5.54 0.57 -3.48
CA ALA A 116 -5.11 1.13 -2.20
C ALA A 116 -3.66 1.66 -2.27
N GLY A 117 -2.77 0.97 -2.98
CA GLY A 117 -1.40 1.45 -3.19
C GLY A 117 -1.33 2.74 -3.99
N LEU A 118 -2.13 2.90 -5.05
CA LEU A 118 -2.13 4.11 -5.88
C LEU A 118 -2.88 5.27 -5.21
N TRP A 119 -4.13 5.03 -4.81
CA TRP A 119 -5.00 6.08 -4.27
C TRP A 119 -4.71 6.42 -2.81
N GLY A 120 -4.10 5.49 -2.07
CA GLY A 120 -3.65 5.70 -0.69
C GLY A 120 -2.26 6.32 -0.57
N ALA A 121 -1.44 6.27 -1.63
CA ALA A 121 -0.09 6.83 -1.58
C ALA A 121 -0.01 8.30 -1.15
N PRO A 122 -0.94 9.20 -1.54
CA PRO A 122 -0.94 10.58 -1.07
C PRO A 122 -1.18 10.74 0.43
N ASP A 123 -1.87 9.81 1.06
CA ASP A 123 -2.24 9.86 2.49
C ASP A 123 -1.19 9.18 3.38
N ARG A 124 -0.20 8.52 2.78
CA ARG A 124 0.90 7.93 3.52
C ARG A 124 1.82 9.03 4.03
N GLU A 125 2.11 9.00 5.32
CA GLU A 125 3.08 9.90 5.95
C GLU A 125 4.03 9.08 6.84
N ALA A 126 5.31 9.38 6.76
CA ALA A 126 6.35 8.83 7.61
C ALA A 126 7.11 9.99 8.26
N LEU A 127 7.11 10.04 9.57
CA LEU A 127 7.72 11.10 10.35
C LEU A 127 8.77 10.49 11.28
N ARG A 128 9.97 11.02 11.28
CA ARG A 128 11.06 10.61 12.18
C ARG A 128 11.15 11.52 13.38
N LEU A 129 11.35 10.92 14.54
CA LEU A 129 11.55 11.65 15.79
C LEU A 129 12.75 11.07 16.54
N ALA A 130 13.62 11.93 17.01
CA ALA A 130 14.67 11.56 17.96
C ALA A 130 14.09 11.73 19.37
N VAL A 131 14.09 10.67 20.15
CA VAL A 131 13.55 10.65 21.51
C VAL A 131 14.65 10.36 22.51
N ASP A 132 14.70 11.16 23.54
CA ASP A 132 15.54 10.99 24.72
C ASP A 132 14.64 10.90 25.98
N ASN A 133 15.21 11.13 27.15
CA ASN A 133 14.47 11.14 28.42
C ASN A 133 13.53 12.35 28.60
N VAL A 134 13.56 13.31 27.66
CA VAL A 134 12.65 14.46 27.64
C VAL A 134 11.52 14.18 26.66
N ALA A 135 10.28 14.38 27.11
CA ALA A 135 9.11 14.18 26.25
C ALA A 135 9.12 15.17 25.08
N THR A 136 8.91 14.65 23.88
CA THR A 136 8.84 15.45 22.65
C THR A 136 7.67 15.02 21.78
N ASN A 137 7.08 15.95 21.05
CA ASN A 137 6.12 15.70 19.99
C ASN A 137 6.61 16.23 18.64
N GLU A 138 7.86 16.71 18.58
CA GLU A 138 8.45 17.22 17.34
C GLU A 138 8.99 16.06 16.51
N ALA A 139 8.50 15.96 15.30
CA ALA A 139 8.92 14.99 14.31
C ALA A 139 9.30 15.68 13.00
N TYR A 140 10.06 14.98 12.15
CA TYR A 140 10.63 15.52 10.92
C TYR A 140 10.18 14.68 9.74
N THR A 141 9.75 15.34 8.67
CA THR A 141 9.58 14.66 7.38
C THR A 141 10.94 14.25 6.82
N LEU A 142 10.96 13.39 5.80
CA LEU A 142 12.19 13.01 5.11
C LEU A 142 12.90 14.21 4.44
N GLU A 143 12.15 15.28 4.14
CA GLU A 143 12.67 16.54 3.60
C GLU A 143 13.15 17.52 4.69
N GLY A 144 13.05 17.14 5.97
CA GLY A 144 13.50 17.93 7.12
C GLY A 144 12.49 18.97 7.62
N ALA A 145 11.23 18.96 7.13
CA ALA A 145 10.20 19.86 7.66
C ALA A 145 9.70 19.35 9.03
N ILE A 146 9.56 20.29 9.99
CA ILE A 146 9.06 19.97 11.32
C ILE A 146 7.54 19.77 11.27
N ARG A 147 7.08 18.70 11.94
CA ARG A 147 5.68 18.37 12.19
C ARG A 147 5.51 18.11 13.69
N ARG A 148 4.33 18.38 14.22
CA ARG A 148 3.99 18.03 15.60
C ARG A 148 3.04 16.87 15.62
N LEU A 149 3.39 15.82 16.36
CA LEU A 149 2.51 14.70 16.63
C LEU A 149 1.42 15.13 17.62
N PRO A 150 0.23 14.49 17.60
CA PRO A 150 -0.84 14.77 18.56
C PRO A 150 -0.58 14.16 19.95
N TYR A 151 0.54 13.48 20.13
CA TYR A 151 0.98 12.84 21.37
C TYR A 151 2.47 13.13 21.59
N GLU A 152 2.89 13.04 22.86
CA GLU A 152 4.28 13.15 23.27
C GLU A 152 4.91 11.76 23.41
N VAL A 153 6.21 11.67 23.14
CA VAL A 153 7.00 10.46 23.27
C VAL A 153 8.27 10.76 24.05
N ALA A 154 8.59 9.91 25.02
CA ALA A 154 9.83 9.98 25.78
C ALA A 154 10.50 8.60 25.88
N LEU A 155 11.81 8.54 25.78
CA LEU A 155 12.57 7.31 25.99
C LEU A 155 12.68 7.05 27.51
N ARG A 156 12.31 5.85 27.97
CA ARG A 156 12.45 5.41 29.35
C ARG A 156 13.70 4.57 29.53
N GLU A 157 13.90 3.62 28.64
CA GLU A 157 15.01 2.68 28.71
C GLU A 157 15.41 2.25 27.30
N LEU A 158 16.70 2.03 27.11
CA LEU A 158 17.26 1.49 25.88
C LEU A 158 18.12 0.27 26.21
N VAL A 159 17.72 -0.88 25.68
CA VAL A 159 18.44 -2.14 25.83
C VAL A 159 19.12 -2.49 24.53
N VAL A 160 20.44 -2.70 24.59
CA VAL A 160 21.25 -3.11 23.43
C VAL A 160 21.86 -4.47 23.74
N GLU A 161 21.36 -5.50 23.11
CA GLU A 161 21.97 -6.84 23.20
C GLU A 161 23.22 -6.90 22.31
N ARG A 162 24.30 -7.41 22.87
CA ARG A 162 25.58 -7.56 22.17
C ARG A 162 26.02 -9.01 22.18
N ASN A 163 26.63 -9.47 21.08
CA ASN A 163 27.25 -10.79 21.01
C ASN A 163 28.62 -10.80 21.73
N GLU A 164 29.25 -11.96 21.80
CA GLU A 164 30.58 -12.14 22.42
C GLU A 164 31.67 -11.26 21.80
N SER A 165 31.52 -10.85 20.54
CA SER A 165 32.44 -9.93 19.86
C SER A 165 32.12 -8.45 20.08
N GLY A 166 31.12 -8.13 20.92
CA GLY A 166 30.70 -6.75 21.24
C GLY A 166 29.83 -6.09 20.19
N LEU A 167 29.46 -6.79 19.09
CA LEU A 167 28.55 -6.28 18.08
C LEU A 167 27.11 -6.34 18.58
N ALA A 168 26.37 -5.27 18.37
CA ALA A 168 24.96 -5.22 18.70
C ALA A 168 24.16 -6.18 17.80
N THR A 169 23.39 -7.05 18.42
CA THR A 169 22.58 -8.07 17.75
C THR A 169 21.10 -7.74 17.77
N ASN A 170 20.66 -6.99 18.77
CA ASN A 170 19.27 -6.56 18.91
C ASN A 170 19.20 -5.21 19.62
N TYR A 171 18.13 -4.48 19.34
CA TYR A 171 17.83 -3.21 19.99
C TYR A 171 16.39 -3.23 20.48
N GLU A 172 16.18 -2.79 21.71
CA GLU A 172 14.89 -2.63 22.32
C GLU A 172 14.81 -1.26 23.00
N ALA A 173 13.73 -0.53 22.75
CA ALA A 173 13.48 0.76 23.38
C ALA A 173 12.15 0.70 24.14
N VAL A 174 12.18 1.00 25.42
CA VAL A 174 10.99 1.22 26.22
C VAL A 174 10.69 2.72 26.17
N VAL A 175 9.55 3.07 25.63
CA VAL A 175 9.12 4.46 25.44
C VAL A 175 7.80 4.72 26.14
N ASP A 176 7.62 5.94 26.60
CA ASP A 176 6.34 6.46 27.06
C ASP A 176 5.67 7.17 25.90
N VAL A 177 4.51 6.72 25.49
CA VAL A 177 3.70 7.32 24.42
C VAL A 177 2.39 7.79 25.03
N ALA A 178 2.20 9.09 25.15
CA ALA A 178 1.01 9.69 25.75
C ALA A 178 0.64 9.14 27.16
N GLY A 179 1.64 8.74 27.96
CA GLY A 179 1.46 8.16 29.29
C GLY A 179 1.33 6.61 29.30
N GLU A 180 1.36 5.95 28.16
CA GLU A 180 1.43 4.50 28.04
C GLU A 180 2.86 4.04 27.80
N VAL A 181 3.35 3.10 28.61
CA VAL A 181 4.69 2.53 28.48
C VAL A 181 4.66 1.40 27.48
N VAL A 182 5.44 1.53 26.42
CA VAL A 182 5.46 0.62 25.26
C VAL A 182 6.88 0.13 25.00
N GLU A 183 7.00 -1.15 24.71
CA GLU A 183 8.25 -1.78 24.30
C GLU A 183 8.31 -1.85 22.76
N LEU A 184 9.36 -1.27 22.19
CA LEU A 184 9.61 -1.28 20.74
C LEU A 184 10.85 -2.11 20.44
N ARG A 185 10.72 -3.07 19.52
CA ARG A 185 11.84 -3.88 19.00
C ARG A 185 12.00 -3.67 17.50
N VAL A 186 13.18 -3.95 17.01
CA VAL A 186 13.45 -3.94 15.56
C VAL A 186 12.47 -4.88 14.86
N ASN A 187 11.81 -4.40 13.81
CA ASN A 187 10.78 -5.12 13.05
C ASN A 187 9.49 -5.49 13.82
N HIS A 188 9.32 -5.02 15.04
CA HIS A 188 8.09 -5.20 15.83
C HIS A 188 7.50 -3.83 16.20
N PRO A 189 6.73 -3.21 15.29
CA PRO A 189 6.15 -1.90 15.54
C PRO A 189 5.00 -1.97 16.55
N TYR A 190 4.85 -0.89 17.30
CA TYR A 190 3.67 -0.66 18.13
C TYR A 190 2.56 -0.01 17.30
N ASN A 191 1.33 -0.51 17.44
CA ASN A 191 0.15 0.07 16.78
C ASN A 191 -0.40 1.20 17.64
N LEU A 192 -0.21 2.44 17.24
CA LEU A 192 -0.71 3.63 17.92
C LEU A 192 -2.23 3.78 17.76
N SER A 193 -2.70 3.65 16.53
CA SER A 193 -4.11 3.77 16.18
C SER A 193 -4.41 3.02 14.87
N PHE A 194 -5.64 3.16 14.38
CA PHE A 194 -6.03 2.57 13.10
C PHE A 194 -5.22 3.19 11.95
N GLY A 195 -4.30 2.40 11.41
CA GLY A 195 -3.44 2.84 10.29
C GLY A 195 -2.18 3.58 10.71
N GLU A 196 -1.90 3.72 12.02
CA GLU A 196 -0.68 4.34 12.52
C GLU A 196 0.18 3.37 13.31
N LYS A 197 1.48 3.39 13.05
CA LYS A 197 2.47 2.52 13.70
C LYS A 197 3.71 3.29 14.07
N LEU A 198 4.31 2.92 15.20
CA LEU A 198 5.57 3.46 15.66
C LEU A 198 6.66 2.37 15.56
N TYR A 199 7.71 2.68 14.82
CA TYR A 199 8.84 1.79 14.57
C TYR A 199 10.09 2.29 15.29
N LEU A 200 10.91 1.37 15.81
CA LEU A 200 12.29 1.66 16.20
C LEU A 200 13.17 1.55 14.94
N VAL A 201 13.75 2.68 14.51
CA VAL A 201 14.58 2.75 13.31
C VAL A 201 16.06 2.58 13.62
N SER A 202 16.53 3.31 14.63
CA SER A 202 17.92 3.26 15.07
C SER A 202 18.04 3.72 16.51
N VAL A 203 19.21 3.44 17.07
CA VAL A 203 19.61 3.89 18.41
C VAL A 203 20.96 4.57 18.30
N SER A 204 21.23 5.51 19.21
CA SER A 204 22.56 6.14 19.29
C SER A 204 23.59 5.13 19.81
N GLU A 205 24.82 5.27 19.37
CA GLU A 205 25.95 4.41 19.84
C GLU A 205 26.18 4.55 21.35
N ARG A 206 25.85 5.72 21.92
CA ARG A 206 26.00 6.03 23.33
C ARG A 206 24.81 5.55 24.17
N GLY A 207 23.69 5.19 23.56
CA GLY A 207 22.48 4.76 24.25
C GLY A 207 21.68 5.91 24.89
N ASP A 208 21.90 7.14 24.47
CA ASP A 208 21.31 8.35 25.05
C ASP A 208 20.01 8.77 24.32
N TYR A 209 19.81 8.34 23.08
CA TYR A 209 18.55 8.56 22.34
C TYR A 209 18.23 7.43 21.39
N ALA A 210 16.97 7.31 21.02
CA ALA A 210 16.48 6.44 19.96
C ALA A 210 15.85 7.27 18.83
N VAL A 211 15.94 6.76 17.60
CA VAL A 211 15.21 7.33 16.46
C VAL A 211 14.04 6.43 16.16
N LEU A 212 12.85 6.99 16.28
CA LEU A 212 11.60 6.35 15.97
C LEU A 212 11.05 6.87 14.63
N GLU A 213 10.20 6.08 13.99
CA GLU A 213 9.47 6.48 12.81
C GLU A 213 7.97 6.20 13.01
N ALA A 214 7.17 7.27 13.05
CA ALA A 214 5.72 7.20 13.06
C ALA A 214 5.21 7.13 11.62
N VAL A 215 4.58 6.01 11.27
CA VAL A 215 4.07 5.77 9.93
C VAL A 215 2.55 5.73 9.96
N SER A 216 1.92 6.62 9.19
CA SER A 216 0.48 6.65 8.97
C SER A 216 0.15 6.11 7.58
N GLU A 217 -0.66 5.05 7.52
CA GLU A 217 -1.10 4.37 6.29
C GLU A 217 -2.60 4.03 6.37
N PRO A 218 -3.50 5.01 6.24
CA PRO A 218 -4.93 4.80 6.45
C PRO A 218 -5.56 3.81 5.47
N TRP A 219 -4.95 3.60 4.29
CA TRP A 219 -5.43 2.68 3.25
C TRP A 219 -4.91 1.24 3.39
N GLN A 220 -4.06 0.94 4.39
CA GLN A 220 -3.45 -0.39 4.55
C GLN A 220 -4.49 -1.52 4.65
N TRP A 221 -5.66 -1.26 5.23
CA TRP A 221 -6.71 -2.25 5.41
C TRP A 221 -7.36 -2.67 4.10
N PHE A 222 -7.48 -1.75 3.13
CA PHE A 222 -7.95 -2.09 1.78
C PHE A 222 -6.94 -2.97 1.06
N SER A 223 -5.63 -2.69 1.22
CA SER A 223 -4.56 -3.56 0.71
C SER A 223 -4.60 -4.94 1.36
N ALA A 224 -4.73 -5.00 2.68
CA ALA A 224 -4.82 -6.27 3.42
C ALA A 224 -6.03 -7.09 2.99
N LEU A 225 -7.21 -6.47 2.89
CA LEU A 225 -8.43 -7.12 2.39
C LEU A 225 -8.21 -7.65 0.97
N GLY A 226 -7.60 -6.84 0.09
CA GLY A 226 -7.28 -7.26 -1.28
C GLY A 226 -6.38 -8.49 -1.32
N ILE A 227 -5.34 -8.53 -0.50
CA ILE A 227 -4.42 -9.68 -0.39
C ILE A 227 -5.15 -10.92 0.13
N VAL A 228 -5.97 -10.79 1.18
CA VAL A 228 -6.77 -11.90 1.71
C VAL A 228 -7.71 -12.47 0.64
N MET A 229 -8.39 -11.60 -0.13
CA MET A 229 -9.25 -12.02 -1.24
C MET A 229 -8.45 -12.74 -2.34
N LEU A 230 -7.25 -12.27 -2.68
CA LEU A 230 -6.37 -12.93 -3.64
C LEU A 230 -5.98 -14.34 -3.18
N ILE A 231 -5.55 -14.47 -1.94
CA ILE A 231 -5.19 -15.79 -1.35
C ILE A 231 -6.39 -16.71 -1.36
N ALA A 232 -7.56 -16.26 -0.90
CA ALA A 232 -8.79 -17.03 -0.91
C ALA A 232 -9.19 -17.46 -2.34
N GLY A 233 -9.10 -16.54 -3.30
CA GLY A 233 -9.37 -16.83 -4.71
C GLY A 233 -8.40 -17.85 -5.31
N ALA A 234 -7.11 -17.75 -5.00
CA ALA A 234 -6.08 -18.70 -5.41
C ALA A 234 -6.30 -20.09 -4.80
N LEU A 235 -6.61 -20.17 -3.50
CA LEU A 235 -6.94 -21.42 -2.83
C LEU A 235 -8.17 -22.09 -3.46
N LEU A 236 -9.23 -21.34 -3.76
CA LEU A 236 -10.41 -21.89 -4.43
C LEU A 236 -10.09 -22.39 -5.85
N LEU A 237 -9.17 -21.74 -6.57
CA LEU A 237 -8.72 -22.23 -7.87
C LEU A 237 -7.93 -23.54 -7.74
N PHE A 238 -7.06 -23.63 -6.75
CA PHE A 238 -6.24 -24.81 -6.50
C PHE A 238 -7.08 -26.02 -6.04
N LEU A 239 -7.95 -25.83 -5.04
CA LEU A 239 -8.75 -26.90 -4.43
C LEU A 239 -9.87 -27.43 -5.33
N CYS A 240 -10.53 -26.53 -6.08
CA CYS A 240 -11.69 -26.90 -6.88
C CYS A 240 -11.39 -27.11 -8.37
N GLY A 241 -10.15 -26.89 -8.81
CA GLY A 241 -9.73 -26.98 -10.21
C GLY A 241 -10.45 -25.98 -11.16
N PRO A 242 -10.10 -25.93 -12.44
CA PRO A 242 -10.81 -25.14 -13.43
C PRO A 242 -12.20 -25.71 -13.63
N ARG A 243 -13.25 -24.86 -13.66
CA ARG A 243 -14.59 -25.34 -14.06
C ARG A 243 -14.49 -25.85 -15.49
N ARG A 244 -14.70 -27.15 -15.70
CA ARG A 244 -14.94 -27.69 -17.04
C ARG A 244 -16.19 -27.00 -17.57
N THR A 245 -16.06 -26.20 -18.61
CA THR A 245 -17.17 -25.81 -19.47
C THR A 245 -17.57 -27.10 -20.18
N ASN A 246 -18.66 -27.74 -19.78
CA ASN A 246 -19.35 -28.69 -20.63
C ASN A 246 -19.85 -27.87 -21.82
N ASN A 247 -19.02 -27.75 -22.85
CA ASN A 247 -19.51 -27.50 -24.20
C ASN A 247 -20.17 -28.82 -24.59
N GLY A 248 -21.47 -28.92 -24.29
CA GLY A 248 -22.30 -29.98 -24.81
C GLY A 248 -22.20 -29.96 -26.35
N VAL A 249 -21.88 -31.10 -26.87
CA VAL A 249 -22.00 -31.49 -28.30
C VAL A 249 -23.41 -31.23 -28.74
#